data_5705b569780bafe93b4e8db96ecff74f
#
_entry.id   5705b569780bafe93b4e8db96ecff74f
#
_cell.length_a   1.000
_cell.length_b   1.000
_cell.length_c   1.000
_cell.angle_alpha   90.00
_cell.angle_beta   90.00
_cell.angle_gamma   90.00
#
_symmetry.space_group_name_H-M   'P 1'
#
loop_
_entity.id
_entity.type
_entity.pdbx_description
1 polymer ?
#
loop_
_entity_poly.entity_id
_entity_poly.type
_entity_poly.pdbx_seq_one_letter_code
_entity_poly.pdbx_strand_id
1 'polypeptide(L)'
;MGPSGSGKSIIAMNLARQYALAKNVPAYYVQLSPEQTKTSLILGLRLENGSLAVKNGVVADCMERGGIIIVDEATHSVQEILLMFNSILDRTSVTAIGDKMIYAHKDFRIVFCSNDSRYSGNVKLPQSFAQRLVSFYFDYPTAEDEFLIVEQIVAEECRANDVVPVSLKRYIIELMREVRSNTYPLSVRNAATAVL
;
A
#
# COMPACT_ATOMS: atom_id res chain seq x y z
N MET A 1 -1.37 -9.32 0.52
CA MET A 1 -1.97 -9.54 -0.82
C MET A 1 -3.47 -9.79 -0.66
N GLY A 2 -4.27 -9.62 -1.71
CA GLY A 2 -5.72 -9.88 -1.67
C GLY A 2 -6.48 -9.13 -2.76
N PRO A 3 -7.80 -9.27 -2.85
CA PRO A 3 -8.62 -8.63 -3.86
C PRO A 3 -8.59 -7.10 -3.76
N SER A 4 -8.88 -6.41 -4.86
CA SER A 4 -8.97 -4.94 -4.86
C SER A 4 -10.09 -4.50 -3.91
N GLY A 5 -9.84 -3.44 -3.13
CA GLY A 5 -10.83 -2.89 -2.20
C GLY A 5 -11.08 -3.70 -0.92
N SER A 6 -10.24 -4.69 -0.58
CA SER A 6 -10.33 -5.43 0.70
C SER A 6 -9.71 -4.69 1.90
N GLY A 7 -9.30 -3.44 1.75
CA GLY A 7 -8.77 -2.62 2.85
C GLY A 7 -7.28 -2.77 3.13
N LYS A 8 -6.50 -3.49 2.29
CA LYS A 8 -5.06 -3.74 2.50
C LYS A 8 -4.24 -2.50 2.81
N SER A 9 -4.36 -1.46 2.00
CA SER A 9 -3.58 -0.22 2.15
C SER A 9 -3.95 0.51 3.44
N ILE A 10 -5.23 0.49 3.85
CA ILE A 10 -5.70 1.09 5.10
C ILE A 10 -5.09 0.35 6.30
N ILE A 11 -5.14 -0.99 6.29
CA ILE A 11 -4.53 -1.82 7.34
C ILE A 11 -3.03 -1.58 7.42
N ALA A 12 -2.33 -1.55 6.27
CA ALA A 12 -0.90 -1.27 6.22
C ALA A 12 -0.55 0.13 6.76
N MET A 13 -1.33 1.16 6.41
CA MET A 13 -1.13 2.52 6.92
C MET A 13 -1.34 2.60 8.43
N ASN A 14 -2.37 1.95 8.97
CA ASN A 14 -2.59 1.90 10.41
C ASN A 14 -1.47 1.17 11.14
N LEU A 15 -1.00 0.04 10.61
CA LEU A 15 0.16 -0.68 11.15
C LEU A 15 1.42 0.20 11.14
N ALA A 16 1.67 0.88 10.04
CA ALA A 16 2.81 1.78 9.91
C ALA A 16 2.76 2.93 10.91
N ARG A 17 1.58 3.53 11.09
CA ARG A 17 1.37 4.60 12.09
C ARG A 17 1.66 4.10 13.52
N GLN A 18 1.15 2.93 13.88
CA GLN A 18 1.39 2.34 15.21
C GLN A 18 2.87 2.03 15.42
N TYR A 19 3.53 1.43 14.42
CA TYR A 19 4.97 1.15 14.47
C TYR A 19 5.79 2.43 14.62
N ALA A 20 5.50 3.44 13.81
CA ALA A 20 6.18 4.73 13.83
C ALA A 20 6.09 5.40 15.21
N LEU A 21 4.89 5.40 15.82
CA LEU A 21 4.67 5.92 17.17
C LEU A 21 5.43 5.11 18.22
N ALA A 22 5.35 3.78 18.17
CA ALA A 22 5.98 2.91 19.16
C ALA A 22 7.52 2.97 19.14
N LYS A 23 8.11 3.24 17.97
CA LYS A 23 9.57 3.29 17.77
C LYS A 23 10.13 4.71 17.68
N ASN A 24 9.27 5.71 17.66
CA ASN A 24 9.62 7.11 17.43
C ASN A 24 10.43 7.29 16.11
N VAL A 25 9.94 6.68 15.04
CA VAL A 25 10.54 6.72 13.70
C VAL A 25 9.52 7.23 12.68
N PRO A 26 9.95 7.72 11.51
CA PRO A 26 9.02 8.18 10.47
C PRO A 26 8.29 7.00 9.79
N ALA A 27 7.09 7.30 9.28
CA ALA A 27 6.36 6.44 8.35
C ALA A 27 6.34 7.08 6.97
N TYR A 28 6.55 6.26 5.94
CA TYR A 28 6.59 6.67 4.54
C TYR A 28 5.55 5.90 3.75
N TYR A 29 5.08 6.51 2.68
CA TYR A 29 4.17 5.88 1.73
C TYR A 29 4.63 6.18 0.31
N VAL A 30 4.64 5.16 -0.51
CA VAL A 30 4.89 5.27 -1.95
C VAL A 30 3.95 4.33 -2.69
N GLN A 31 3.26 4.86 -3.69
CA GLN A 31 2.46 4.07 -4.62
C GLN A 31 3.28 3.85 -5.87
N LEU A 32 3.46 2.59 -6.26
CA LEU A 32 4.20 2.26 -7.47
C LEU A 32 3.33 2.45 -8.72
N SER A 33 3.97 2.92 -9.79
CA SER A 33 3.38 3.05 -11.11
C SER A 33 4.36 2.58 -12.20
N PRO A 34 3.88 2.28 -13.41
CA PRO A 34 4.76 1.87 -14.51
C PRO A 34 5.79 2.93 -14.93
N GLU A 35 5.51 4.22 -14.67
CA GLU A 35 6.41 5.32 -15.03
C GLU A 35 7.50 5.55 -14.00
N GLN A 36 7.40 4.95 -12.83
CA GLN A 36 8.43 5.11 -11.82
C GLN A 36 9.73 4.45 -12.23
N THR A 37 10.82 5.10 -11.86
CA THR A 37 12.17 4.59 -12.11
C THR A 37 12.83 4.17 -10.81
N LYS A 38 13.77 3.24 -10.91
CA LYS A 38 14.67 2.87 -9.81
C LYS A 38 15.32 4.10 -9.17
N THR A 39 15.75 5.02 -10.02
CA THR A 39 16.39 6.26 -9.61
C THR A 39 15.49 7.14 -8.75
N SER A 40 14.20 7.28 -9.10
CA SER A 40 13.28 8.13 -8.34
C SER A 40 12.96 7.61 -6.92
N LEU A 41 13.07 6.30 -6.70
CA LEU A 41 12.82 5.68 -5.39
C LEU A 41 14.03 5.74 -4.45
N ILE A 42 15.24 5.63 -5.03
CA ILE A 42 16.50 5.57 -4.27
C ILE A 42 17.18 6.93 -4.24
N LEU A 43 17.11 7.68 -5.34
CA LEU A 43 17.81 8.95 -5.54
C LEU A 43 16.80 10.06 -5.82
N GLY A 44 16.76 11.06 -4.96
CA GLY A 44 16.00 12.29 -5.16
C GLY A 44 16.87 13.40 -5.75
N LEU A 45 16.28 14.22 -6.59
CA LEU A 45 16.89 15.46 -7.06
C LEU A 45 16.14 16.65 -6.46
N ARG A 46 16.87 17.60 -5.90
CA ARG A 46 16.29 18.83 -5.35
C ARG A 46 17.04 20.05 -5.87
N LEU A 47 16.29 21.08 -6.18
CA LEU A 47 16.90 22.38 -6.50
C LEU A 47 17.19 23.11 -5.18
N GLU A 48 18.47 23.33 -4.88
CA GLU A 48 18.93 24.08 -3.70
C GLU A 48 19.84 25.22 -4.16
N ASN A 49 19.50 26.44 -3.79
CA ASN A 49 20.27 27.64 -4.14
C ASN A 49 20.58 27.77 -5.65
N GLY A 50 19.64 27.39 -6.52
CA GLY A 50 19.81 27.43 -7.97
C GLY A 50 20.65 26.29 -8.57
N SER A 51 21.12 25.34 -7.76
CA SER A 51 21.88 24.16 -8.21
C SER A 51 21.11 22.87 -7.91
N LEU A 52 21.24 21.87 -8.78
CA LEU A 52 20.66 20.53 -8.55
C LEU A 52 21.51 19.78 -7.52
N ALA A 53 20.91 19.51 -6.37
CA ALA A 53 21.50 18.66 -5.32
C ALA A 53 20.90 17.25 -5.36
N VAL A 54 21.78 16.26 -5.23
CA VAL A 54 21.38 14.85 -5.10
C VAL A 54 21.02 14.60 -3.64
N LYS A 55 19.81 14.07 -3.40
CA LYS A 55 19.34 13.63 -2.08
C LYS A 55 18.91 12.16 -2.12
N ASN A 56 18.71 11.60 -0.95
CA ASN A 56 18.09 10.29 -0.85
C ASN A 56 16.66 10.34 -1.41
N GLY A 57 16.29 9.36 -2.21
CA GLY A 57 14.89 9.08 -2.53
C GLY A 57 14.16 8.50 -1.31
N VAL A 58 12.85 8.35 -1.40
CA VAL A 58 11.98 7.97 -0.27
C VAL A 58 12.39 6.64 0.39
N VAL A 59 12.81 5.65 -0.40
CA VAL A 59 13.25 4.34 0.09
C VAL A 59 14.58 4.47 0.83
N ALA A 60 15.54 5.14 0.23
CA ALA A 60 16.87 5.34 0.81
C ALA A 60 16.81 6.20 2.09
N ASP A 61 15.98 7.23 2.12
CA ASP A 61 15.78 8.06 3.31
C ASP A 61 15.17 7.24 4.46
N CYS A 62 14.16 6.41 4.17
CA CYS A 62 13.58 5.51 5.15
C CYS A 62 14.59 4.47 5.67
N MET A 63 15.43 3.92 4.80
CA MET A 63 16.49 2.98 5.19
C MET A 63 17.50 3.64 6.14
N GLU A 64 17.99 4.82 5.81
CA GLU A 64 19.06 5.50 6.55
C GLU A 64 18.57 6.01 7.92
N ARG A 65 17.35 6.56 7.99
CA ARG A 65 16.80 7.11 9.25
C ARG A 65 16.20 6.07 10.17
N GLY A 66 15.90 4.90 9.64
CA GLY A 66 15.02 3.95 10.30
C GLY A 66 13.56 4.42 10.20
N GLY A 67 12.69 3.56 9.84
CA GLY A 67 11.28 3.88 9.68
C GLY A 67 10.52 2.73 9.05
N ILE A 68 9.25 2.96 8.83
CA ILE A 68 8.43 2.02 8.08
C ILE A 68 7.97 2.65 6.77
N ILE A 69 8.17 1.93 5.67
CA ILE A 69 7.68 2.35 4.36
C ILE A 69 6.64 1.38 3.83
N ILE A 70 5.52 1.91 3.39
CA ILE A 70 4.49 1.18 2.66
C ILE A 70 4.72 1.40 1.18
N VAL A 71 4.89 0.31 0.46
CA VAL A 71 5.00 0.27 -1.00
C VAL A 71 3.70 -0.31 -1.53
N ASP A 72 2.81 0.56 -1.99
CA ASP A 72 1.50 0.17 -2.48
C ASP A 72 1.51 -0.08 -3.99
N GLU A 73 0.54 -0.85 -4.47
CA GLU A 73 0.37 -1.24 -5.88
C GLU A 73 1.63 -1.94 -6.46
N ALA A 74 2.30 -2.77 -5.66
CA ALA A 74 3.55 -3.41 -6.04
C ALA A 74 3.47 -4.20 -7.35
N THR A 75 2.30 -4.76 -7.69
CA THR A 75 2.06 -5.50 -8.94
C THR A 75 1.80 -4.61 -10.16
N HIS A 76 1.65 -3.30 -9.99
CA HIS A 76 1.50 -2.34 -11.10
C HIS A 76 2.83 -1.77 -11.59
N SER A 77 3.93 -2.05 -10.91
CA SER A 77 5.26 -1.58 -11.32
C SER A 77 5.93 -2.53 -12.32
N VAL A 78 6.95 -2.01 -13.01
CA VAL A 78 7.79 -2.85 -13.86
C VAL A 78 8.67 -3.80 -13.02
N GLN A 79 8.99 -4.96 -13.59
CA GLN A 79 9.71 -6.02 -12.87
C GLN A 79 11.07 -5.57 -12.32
N GLU A 80 11.77 -4.68 -13.03
CA GLU A 80 13.07 -4.13 -12.61
C GLU A 80 12.98 -3.36 -11.28
N ILE A 81 11.85 -2.70 -11.02
CA ILE A 81 11.61 -1.99 -9.75
C ILE A 81 11.50 -2.99 -8.60
N LEU A 82 10.78 -4.09 -8.80
CA LEU A 82 10.65 -5.13 -7.77
C LEU A 82 12.00 -5.83 -7.50
N LEU A 83 12.78 -6.08 -8.55
CA LEU A 83 14.11 -6.68 -8.41
C LEU A 83 15.11 -5.79 -7.66
N MET A 84 14.95 -4.46 -7.74
CA MET A 84 15.75 -3.53 -6.96
C MET A 84 15.63 -3.78 -5.45
N PHE A 85 14.45 -4.17 -4.98
CA PHE A 85 14.24 -4.43 -3.57
C PHE A 85 14.94 -5.70 -3.06
N ASN A 86 15.43 -6.57 -3.93
CA ASN A 86 16.09 -7.82 -3.50
C ASN A 86 17.28 -7.55 -2.57
N SER A 87 18.13 -6.56 -2.90
CA SER A 87 19.28 -6.21 -2.05
C SER A 87 18.87 -5.58 -0.71
N ILE A 88 17.74 -4.86 -0.69
CA ILE A 88 17.17 -4.24 0.50
C ILE A 88 16.54 -5.30 1.42
N LEU A 89 15.93 -6.33 0.82
CA LEU A 89 15.26 -7.42 1.53
C LEU A 89 16.21 -8.54 1.98
N ASP A 90 17.44 -8.55 1.48
CA ASP A 90 18.46 -9.51 1.91
C ASP A 90 18.96 -9.20 3.34
N ARG A 91 19.67 -10.15 3.94
CA ARG A 91 20.22 -10.01 5.30
C ARG A 91 21.10 -8.77 5.48
N THR A 92 21.81 -8.36 4.44
CA THR A 92 22.66 -7.17 4.45
C THR A 92 21.87 -5.88 4.39
N SER A 93 20.63 -5.93 3.90
CA SER A 93 19.70 -4.80 3.77
C SER A 93 20.42 -3.54 3.28
N VAL A 94 21.01 -3.62 2.09
CA VAL A 94 21.87 -2.57 1.52
C VAL A 94 21.37 -2.12 0.16
N THR A 95 21.55 -0.84 -0.13
CA THR A 95 21.42 -0.26 -1.47
C THR A 95 22.55 0.73 -1.73
N ALA A 96 22.70 1.19 -2.97
CA ALA A 96 23.74 2.14 -3.34
C ALA A 96 23.16 3.36 -4.07
N ILE A 97 23.71 4.54 -3.78
CA ILE A 97 23.45 5.79 -4.48
C ILE A 97 24.80 6.33 -4.96
N GLY A 98 25.06 6.21 -6.27
CA GLY A 98 26.41 6.46 -6.80
C GLY A 98 27.43 5.56 -6.08
N ASP A 99 28.45 6.15 -5.50
CA ASP A 99 29.49 5.44 -4.75
C ASP A 99 29.14 5.24 -3.26
N LYS A 100 28.03 5.80 -2.79
CA LYS A 100 27.59 5.71 -1.39
C LYS A 100 26.76 4.44 -1.18
N MET A 101 27.21 3.58 -0.25
CA MET A 101 26.43 2.45 0.25
C MET A 101 25.51 2.93 1.39
N ILE A 102 24.23 2.53 1.32
CA ILE A 102 23.23 2.82 2.36
C ILE A 102 22.81 1.48 2.96
N TYR A 103 23.07 1.34 4.24
CA TYR A 103 22.65 0.19 5.05
C TYR A 103 21.36 0.53 5.79
N ALA A 104 20.46 -0.44 5.87
CA ALA A 104 19.22 -0.23 6.59
C ALA A 104 19.44 -0.11 8.08
N HIS A 105 18.86 0.91 8.69
CA HIS A 105 18.80 1.07 10.14
C HIS A 105 18.05 -0.11 10.77
N LYS A 106 18.38 -0.47 12.01
CA LYS A 106 17.76 -1.60 12.75
C LYS A 106 16.23 -1.51 12.85
N ASP A 107 15.67 -0.29 12.85
CA ASP A 107 14.24 -0.03 12.92
C ASP A 107 13.61 0.21 11.52
N PHE A 108 14.33 -0.07 10.44
CA PHE A 108 13.75 -0.05 9.09
C PHE A 108 12.80 -1.22 8.89
N ARG A 109 11.64 -0.93 8.36
CA ARG A 109 10.62 -1.94 7.95
C ARG A 109 10.02 -1.55 6.62
N ILE A 110 9.67 -2.55 5.83
CA ILE A 110 9.00 -2.37 4.54
C ILE A 110 7.79 -3.29 4.44
N VAL A 111 6.68 -2.74 3.97
CA VAL A 111 5.42 -3.46 3.73
C VAL A 111 5.01 -3.24 2.29
N PHE A 112 4.76 -4.32 1.56
CA PHE A 112 4.25 -4.28 0.20
C PHE A 112 2.77 -4.60 0.19
N CYS A 113 1.97 -3.74 -0.42
CA CYS A 113 0.58 -4.02 -0.72
C CYS A 113 0.47 -4.35 -2.21
N SER A 114 -0.26 -5.40 -2.53
CA SER A 114 -0.50 -5.81 -3.91
C SER A 114 -1.86 -6.46 -4.06
N ASN A 115 -2.45 -6.29 -5.23
CA ASN A 115 -3.63 -7.03 -5.61
C ASN A 115 -3.25 -8.47 -6.00
N ASP A 116 -4.24 -9.36 -5.94
CA ASP A 116 -4.06 -10.75 -6.36
C ASP A 116 -3.71 -10.82 -7.85
N SER A 117 -2.81 -11.73 -8.21
CA SER A 117 -2.39 -11.96 -9.60
C SER A 117 -3.51 -12.44 -10.54
N ARG A 118 -4.67 -12.80 -9.98
CA ARG A 118 -5.87 -13.16 -10.77
C ARG A 118 -6.54 -11.97 -11.45
N TYR A 119 -6.25 -10.73 -11.02
CA TYR A 119 -6.79 -9.54 -11.65
C TYR A 119 -5.94 -9.14 -12.87
N SER A 120 -6.61 -8.80 -13.98
CA SER A 120 -5.94 -8.37 -15.20
C SER A 120 -5.11 -7.11 -14.98
N GLY A 121 -3.94 -7.04 -15.61
CA GLY A 121 -3.01 -5.90 -15.49
C GLY A 121 -1.97 -6.02 -14.39
N ASN A 122 -2.06 -7.02 -13.51
CA ASN A 122 -1.05 -7.27 -12.49
C ASN A 122 0.16 -8.02 -13.06
N VAL A 123 1.35 -7.49 -12.81
CA VAL A 123 2.61 -8.19 -13.09
C VAL A 123 2.80 -9.29 -12.06
N LYS A 124 3.13 -10.50 -12.53
CA LYS A 124 3.49 -11.60 -11.63
C LYS A 124 4.75 -11.23 -10.85
N LEU A 125 4.69 -11.35 -9.52
CA LEU A 125 5.85 -11.08 -8.68
C LEU A 125 7.02 -11.99 -9.05
N PRO A 126 8.24 -11.44 -9.26
CA PRO A 126 9.43 -12.26 -9.49
C PRO A 126 9.63 -13.24 -8.33
N GLN A 127 9.98 -14.49 -8.65
CA GLN A 127 10.18 -15.53 -7.64
C GLN A 127 11.23 -15.14 -6.61
N SER A 128 12.34 -14.54 -7.06
CA SER A 128 13.41 -14.06 -6.18
C SER A 128 12.95 -13.01 -5.19
N PHE A 129 12.02 -12.13 -5.60
CA PHE A 129 11.41 -11.13 -4.73
C PHE A 129 10.41 -11.78 -3.75
N ALA A 130 9.52 -12.63 -4.26
CA ALA A 130 8.49 -13.28 -3.44
C ALA A 130 9.07 -14.16 -2.31
N GLN A 131 10.19 -14.85 -2.56
CA GLN A 131 10.87 -15.70 -1.57
C GLN A 131 11.48 -14.92 -0.38
N ARG A 132 11.64 -13.61 -0.50
CA ARG A 132 12.18 -12.72 0.56
C ARG A 132 11.08 -12.09 1.43
N LEU A 133 9.83 -12.37 1.12
CA LEU A 133 8.68 -11.77 1.80
C LEU A 133 7.91 -12.80 2.62
N VAL A 134 7.41 -12.38 3.77
CA VAL A 134 6.34 -13.07 4.47
C VAL A 134 5.02 -12.53 3.94
N SER A 135 4.23 -13.38 3.32
CA SER A 135 2.99 -12.98 2.65
C SER A 135 1.77 -13.28 3.51
N PHE A 136 0.89 -12.30 3.63
CA PHE A 136 -0.43 -12.43 4.22
C PHE A 136 -1.49 -12.20 3.15
N TYR A 137 -2.55 -12.98 3.19
CA TYR A 137 -3.69 -12.81 2.30
C TYR A 137 -4.86 -12.21 3.08
N PHE A 138 -5.36 -11.09 2.57
CA PHE A 138 -6.53 -10.40 3.11
C PHE A 138 -7.67 -10.53 2.10
N ASP A 139 -8.70 -11.23 2.49
CA ASP A 139 -9.94 -11.34 1.71
C ASP A 139 -10.88 -10.17 2.02
N TYR A 140 -12.02 -10.14 1.39
CA TYR A 140 -13.08 -9.21 1.75
C TYR A 140 -13.55 -9.47 3.18
N PRO A 141 -13.97 -8.41 3.89
CA PRO A 141 -14.51 -8.56 5.24
C PRO A 141 -15.79 -9.41 5.26
N THR A 142 -16.18 -9.87 6.43
CA THR A 142 -17.50 -10.51 6.64
C THR A 142 -18.62 -9.54 6.30
N ALA A 143 -19.85 -10.01 6.12
CA ALA A 143 -20.99 -9.14 5.84
C ALA A 143 -21.22 -8.13 6.98
N GLU A 144 -21.02 -8.56 8.23
CA GLU A 144 -21.18 -7.72 9.41
C GLU A 144 -20.07 -6.67 9.51
N ASP A 145 -18.81 -7.05 9.30
CA ASP A 145 -17.71 -6.10 9.29
C ASP A 145 -17.83 -5.11 8.12
N GLU A 146 -18.24 -5.57 6.93
CA GLU A 146 -18.48 -4.70 5.78
C GLU A 146 -19.58 -3.69 6.07
N PHE A 147 -20.65 -4.11 6.73
CA PHE A 147 -21.72 -3.22 7.17
C PHE A 147 -21.21 -2.15 8.14
N LEU A 148 -20.42 -2.53 9.14
CA LEU A 148 -19.85 -1.58 10.11
C LEU A 148 -18.91 -0.56 9.43
N ILE A 149 -18.08 -1.00 8.48
CA ILE A 149 -17.20 -0.13 7.72
C ILE A 149 -18.01 0.85 6.87
N VAL A 150 -19.06 0.38 6.18
CA VAL A 150 -19.94 1.24 5.38
C VAL A 150 -20.69 2.24 6.28
N GLU A 151 -21.17 1.81 7.44
CA GLU A 151 -21.81 2.72 8.40
C GLU A 151 -20.86 3.84 8.84
N GLN A 152 -19.61 3.51 9.14
CA GLN A 152 -18.61 4.49 9.53
C GLN A 152 -18.33 5.49 8.41
N ILE A 153 -18.10 5.01 7.18
CA ILE A 153 -17.83 5.89 6.01
C ILE A 153 -19.02 6.81 5.76
N VAL A 154 -20.24 6.27 5.77
CA VAL A 154 -21.47 7.06 5.56
C VAL A 154 -21.66 8.11 6.67
N ALA A 155 -21.37 7.76 7.93
CA ALA A 155 -21.44 8.68 9.04
C ALA A 155 -20.42 9.84 8.95
N GLU A 156 -19.25 9.60 8.37
CA GLU A 156 -18.20 10.59 8.16
C GLU A 156 -18.52 11.53 6.96
N GLU A 157 -19.19 11.02 5.92
CA GLU A 157 -19.46 11.75 4.68
C GLU A 157 -20.85 12.36 4.59
N CYS A 158 -21.86 11.78 5.26
CA CYS A 158 -23.21 12.32 5.29
C CYS A 158 -23.31 13.61 6.11
N ARG A 159 -24.06 14.58 5.60
CA ARG A 159 -24.44 15.75 6.39
C ARG A 159 -25.45 15.34 7.48
N ALA A 160 -25.48 16.09 8.57
CA ALA A 160 -26.25 15.77 9.78
C ALA A 160 -27.77 15.48 9.57
N ASN A 161 -28.31 15.79 8.41
CA ASN A 161 -29.74 15.61 8.07
C ASN A 161 -30.00 14.45 7.08
N ASP A 162 -28.95 13.80 6.53
CA ASP A 162 -29.11 12.73 5.54
C ASP A 162 -29.08 11.39 6.27
N VAL A 163 -30.24 10.92 6.70
CA VAL A 163 -30.36 9.62 7.38
C VAL A 163 -30.67 8.52 6.35
N VAL A 164 -29.65 7.72 6.02
CA VAL A 164 -29.87 6.53 5.19
C VAL A 164 -30.36 5.37 6.07
N PRO A 165 -31.53 4.77 5.75
CA PRO A 165 -32.08 3.66 6.54
C PRO A 165 -31.14 2.46 6.60
N VAL A 166 -31.03 1.84 7.78
CA VAL A 166 -30.18 0.65 8.02
C VAL A 166 -30.56 -0.50 7.07
N SER A 167 -31.87 -0.69 6.81
CA SER A 167 -32.36 -1.71 5.89
C SER A 167 -31.86 -1.53 4.45
N LEU A 168 -31.79 -0.27 3.99
CA LEU A 168 -31.26 0.04 2.66
C LEU A 168 -29.77 -0.24 2.57
N LYS A 169 -29.00 0.15 3.58
CA LYS A 169 -27.55 -0.14 3.66
C LYS A 169 -27.29 -1.65 3.59
N ARG A 170 -28.01 -2.45 4.39
CA ARG A 170 -27.90 -3.92 4.38
C ARG A 170 -28.23 -4.50 3.02
N TYR A 171 -29.33 -4.09 2.42
CA TYR A 171 -29.76 -4.57 1.10
C TYR A 171 -28.71 -4.29 0.02
N ILE A 172 -28.14 -3.07 -0.02
CA ILE A 172 -27.10 -2.69 -0.98
C ILE A 172 -25.85 -3.57 -0.79
N ILE A 173 -25.41 -3.78 0.44
CA ILE A 173 -24.23 -4.60 0.73
C ILE A 173 -24.46 -6.06 0.30
N GLU A 174 -25.61 -6.65 0.62
CA GLU A 174 -25.96 -8.02 0.23
C GLU A 174 -25.96 -8.15 -1.31
N LEU A 175 -26.63 -7.24 -2.01
CA LEU A 175 -26.68 -7.22 -3.47
C LEU A 175 -25.26 -7.12 -4.07
N MET A 176 -24.42 -6.26 -3.54
CA MET A 176 -23.07 -6.10 -4.04
C MET A 176 -22.18 -7.31 -3.75
N ARG A 177 -22.41 -8.01 -2.64
CA ARG A 177 -21.71 -9.26 -2.31
C ARG A 177 -22.10 -10.38 -3.26
N GLU A 178 -23.37 -10.49 -3.63
CA GLU A 178 -23.88 -11.47 -4.62
C GLU A 178 -23.28 -11.24 -6.02
N VAL A 179 -23.16 -9.99 -6.43
CA VAL A 179 -22.62 -9.62 -7.76
C VAL A 179 -21.08 -9.64 -7.78
N ARG A 180 -20.46 -9.62 -6.62
CA ARG A 180 -18.99 -9.57 -6.50
C ARG A 180 -18.32 -10.78 -7.14
N SER A 181 -17.42 -10.54 -8.07
CA SER A 181 -16.69 -11.58 -8.79
C SER A 181 -15.29 -11.09 -9.18
N ASN A 182 -14.46 -11.97 -9.74
CA ASN A 182 -13.16 -11.60 -10.28
C ASN A 182 -13.26 -10.62 -11.48
N THR A 183 -14.37 -10.66 -12.22
CA THR A 183 -14.63 -9.74 -13.34
C THR A 183 -15.17 -8.40 -12.84
N TYR A 184 -15.97 -8.42 -11.78
CA TYR A 184 -16.57 -7.25 -11.14
C TYR A 184 -16.18 -7.22 -9.65
N PRO A 185 -14.96 -6.81 -9.30
CA PRO A 185 -14.46 -6.83 -7.93
C PRO A 185 -15.03 -5.65 -7.13
N LEU A 186 -16.34 -5.69 -6.85
CA LEU A 186 -17.01 -4.66 -6.07
C LEU A 186 -16.44 -4.58 -4.66
N SER A 187 -15.93 -3.41 -4.31
CA SER A 187 -15.26 -3.15 -3.04
C SER A 187 -16.22 -2.59 -1.98
N VAL A 188 -15.79 -2.61 -0.74
CA VAL A 188 -16.49 -1.92 0.36
C VAL A 188 -16.69 -0.43 0.05
N ARG A 189 -15.73 0.22 -0.63
CA ARG A 189 -15.85 1.61 -1.08
C ARG A 189 -17.01 1.78 -2.06
N ASN A 190 -17.18 0.84 -3.02
CA ASN A 190 -18.32 0.89 -3.94
C ASN A 190 -19.65 0.74 -3.19
N ALA A 191 -19.72 -0.11 -2.15
CA ALA A 191 -20.90 -0.23 -1.30
C ALA A 191 -21.20 1.08 -0.58
N ALA A 192 -20.21 1.73 0.02
CA ALA A 192 -20.39 3.02 0.67
C ALA A 192 -20.88 4.09 -0.32
N THR A 193 -20.26 4.18 -1.52
CA THR A 193 -20.68 5.14 -2.56
C THR A 193 -22.11 4.88 -3.06
N ALA A 194 -22.54 3.62 -3.13
CA ALA A 194 -23.90 3.29 -3.56
C ALA A 194 -24.98 3.62 -2.49
N VAL A 195 -24.56 3.78 -1.24
CA VAL A 195 -25.42 4.17 -0.11
C VAL A 195 -25.56 5.68 -0.01
N LEU A 196 -24.52 6.44 -0.37
CA LEU A 196 -24.49 7.90 -0.37
C LEU A 196 -25.30 8.50 -1.53
#